data_1b9b96a79bc93749f70a83c04b13e42a
#
_entry.id   1b9b96a79bc93749f70a83c04b13e42a
#
_cell.length_a   1.000
_cell.length_b   1.000
_cell.length_c   1.000
_cell.angle_alpha   90.00
_cell.angle_beta   90.00
_cell.angle_gamma   90.00
#
_symmetry.space_group_name_H-M   'P 1'
#
loop_
_entity.id
_entity.type
_entity.pdbx_description
1 polymer ?
#
loop_
_entity_poly.entity_id
_entity_poly.type
_entity_poly.pdbx_seq_one_letter_code
_entity_poly.pdbx_strand_id
1 'polypeptide(L)'
;FMCYCDRSLYPVESCASPKVTTNDSCTEEGKRYYSGCVCPSNYNQTCDGQNQQGVGEGCNDNGTVKYTSCQCKAGYSMTCTDIGPVTPSDYCLMNGIKYYNNCKTCENKCTLDSCPAGVSCTQEECSGKYCAVGCAVDYKDLDNYWCNGALRCWFK
;
A
#
# COMPACT_ATOMS: atom_id res chain seq x y z
N PHE A 1 8.49 4.75 59.41
CA PHE A 1 7.21 4.66 58.64
C PHE A 1 7.48 3.92 57.35
N MET A 2 7.00 2.71 57.22
CA MET A 2 6.99 2.02 55.92
C MET A 2 5.88 2.65 55.09
N CYS A 3 6.23 3.18 53.94
CA CYS A 3 5.24 3.65 52.95
C CYS A 3 4.83 2.44 52.12
N TYR A 4 3.55 2.09 52.23
CA TYR A 4 2.96 1.05 51.38
C TYR A 4 2.32 1.66 50.15
N CYS A 5 2.53 1.02 49.02
CA CYS A 5 1.86 1.40 47.80
C CYS A 5 0.40 0.95 47.80
N ASP A 6 -0.53 1.86 47.46
CA ASP A 6 -1.89 1.48 47.24
C ASP A 6 -2.01 0.67 45.94
N ARG A 7 -2.20 -0.64 46.08
CA ARG A 7 -2.29 -1.57 44.93
C ARG A 7 -3.53 -1.37 44.09
N SER A 8 -4.51 -0.63 44.57
CA SER A 8 -5.65 -0.24 43.75
C SER A 8 -5.29 0.86 42.75
N LEU A 9 -4.34 1.72 43.10
CA LEU A 9 -3.81 2.80 42.28
C LEU A 9 -2.60 2.38 41.43
N TYR A 10 -1.77 1.48 41.95
CA TYR A 10 -0.54 1.02 41.33
C TYR A 10 -0.49 -0.51 41.21
N PRO A 11 -1.34 -1.10 40.33
CA PRO A 11 -1.48 -2.57 40.25
C PRO A 11 -0.38 -3.26 39.42
N VAL A 12 0.46 -2.51 38.70
CA VAL A 12 1.34 -3.08 37.66
C VAL A 12 2.81 -2.99 38.05
N GLU A 13 3.53 -4.10 37.97
CA GLU A 13 5.00 -4.15 38.14
C GLU A 13 5.73 -4.00 36.80
N SER A 14 5.17 -4.54 35.73
CA SER A 14 5.75 -4.49 34.38
C SER A 14 4.67 -4.61 33.32
N CYS A 15 4.99 -4.24 32.12
CA CYS A 15 4.09 -4.33 30.98
C CYS A 15 4.60 -5.33 29.95
N ALA A 16 3.66 -6.03 29.32
CA ALA A 16 4.00 -6.86 28.19
C ALA A 16 4.32 -5.97 26.97
N SER A 17 5.37 -6.33 26.25
CA SER A 17 5.71 -5.67 24.97
C SER A 17 4.49 -5.64 24.04
N PRO A 18 4.31 -4.55 23.27
CA PRO A 18 5.12 -3.34 23.15
C PRO A 18 4.76 -2.22 24.15
N LYS A 19 3.84 -2.49 25.10
CA LYS A 19 3.44 -1.49 26.10
C LYS A 19 4.58 -1.17 27.07
N VAL A 20 4.57 0.05 27.55
CA VAL A 20 5.47 0.53 28.61
C VAL A 20 4.66 0.97 29.81
N THR A 21 5.30 0.98 30.98
CA THR A 21 4.67 1.45 32.20
C THR A 21 4.36 2.94 32.13
N THR A 22 3.30 3.35 32.80
CA THR A 22 2.98 4.76 32.99
C THR A 22 4.10 5.49 33.74
N ASN A 23 4.13 6.83 33.65
CA ASN A 23 5.19 7.63 34.28
C ASN A 23 5.01 7.76 35.81
N ASP A 24 3.79 7.56 36.29
CA ASP A 24 3.47 7.58 37.70
C ASP A 24 3.86 6.26 38.36
N SER A 25 4.50 6.33 39.48
CA SER A 25 4.94 5.14 40.18
C SER A 25 4.98 5.31 41.69
N CYS A 26 4.84 4.21 42.38
CA CYS A 26 5.05 4.07 43.81
C CYS A 26 6.12 3.02 44.06
N THR A 27 7.01 3.27 45.04
CA THR A 27 8.08 2.33 45.41
C THR A 27 7.81 1.75 46.80
N GLU A 28 7.83 0.45 46.90
CA GLU A 28 7.66 -0.29 48.13
C GLU A 28 8.69 -1.41 48.20
N GLU A 29 9.43 -1.49 49.29
CA GLU A 29 10.46 -2.54 49.50
C GLU A 29 11.46 -2.69 48.36
N GLY A 30 11.84 -1.57 47.72
CA GLY A 30 12.77 -1.56 46.60
C GLY A 30 12.17 -1.95 45.26
N LYS A 31 10.90 -2.32 45.22
CA LYS A 31 10.14 -2.58 43.98
C LYS A 31 9.32 -1.37 43.60
N ARG A 32 9.23 -1.13 42.27
CA ARG A 32 8.43 -0.05 41.69
C ARG A 32 7.15 -0.58 41.06
N TYR A 33 6.06 0.10 41.35
CA TYR A 33 4.73 -0.24 40.88
C TYR A 33 4.13 0.96 40.13
N TYR A 34 3.36 0.71 39.11
CA TYR A 34 2.85 1.71 38.18
C TYR A 34 1.32 1.65 38.10
N SER A 35 0.67 2.74 37.73
CA SER A 35 -0.80 2.79 37.59
C SER A 35 -1.31 1.97 36.40
N GLY A 36 -0.47 1.74 35.40
CA GLY A 36 -0.90 0.98 34.24
C GLY A 36 0.18 0.81 33.18
N CYS A 37 -0.28 0.35 32.03
CA CYS A 37 0.52 0.17 30.82
C CYS A 37 -0.08 0.99 29.69
N VAL A 38 0.80 1.68 28.96
CA VAL A 38 0.42 2.52 27.82
C VAL A 38 1.22 2.16 26.58
N CYS A 39 0.67 2.42 25.42
CA CYS A 39 1.44 2.34 24.20
C CYS A 39 2.46 3.49 24.14
N PRO A 40 3.72 3.22 23.74
CA PRO A 40 4.68 4.28 23.49
C PRO A 40 4.16 5.30 22.45
N SER A 41 4.59 6.55 22.56
CA SER A 41 4.10 7.65 21.73
C SER A 41 4.35 7.48 20.24
N ASN A 42 5.32 6.67 19.86
CA ASN A 42 5.61 6.33 18.48
C ASN A 42 4.60 5.35 17.85
N TYR A 43 3.73 4.72 18.67
CA TYR A 43 2.60 3.92 18.21
C TYR A 43 1.39 4.84 17.96
N ASN A 44 1.34 5.46 16.82
CA ASN A 44 0.36 6.51 16.51
C ASN A 44 -0.44 6.27 15.21
N GLN A 45 -0.22 5.15 14.52
CA GLN A 45 -0.87 4.85 13.25
C GLN A 45 -1.79 3.63 13.36
N THR A 46 -3.01 3.73 12.84
CA THR A 46 -3.99 2.62 12.84
C THR A 46 -3.90 1.74 11.60
N CYS A 47 -3.30 2.23 10.53
CA CYS A 47 -3.15 1.51 9.26
C CYS A 47 -4.48 1.02 8.65
N ASP A 48 -5.53 1.84 8.79
CA ASP A 48 -6.89 1.53 8.33
C ASP A 48 -7.12 1.78 6.83
N GLY A 49 -6.11 2.31 6.15
CA GLY A 49 -6.19 2.55 4.72
C GLY A 49 -6.39 1.27 3.93
N GLN A 50 -7.07 1.39 2.78
CA GLN A 50 -7.29 0.26 1.89
C GLN A 50 -5.97 -0.42 1.55
N ASN A 51 -5.92 -1.74 1.72
CA ASN A 51 -4.75 -2.58 1.47
C ASN A 51 -3.47 -2.15 2.23
N GLN A 52 -3.65 -1.43 3.34
CA GLN A 52 -2.57 -1.15 4.28
C GLN A 52 -2.49 -2.19 5.39
N GLN A 53 -1.33 -2.30 5.98
CA GLN A 53 -1.09 -3.09 7.19
C GLN A 53 -0.02 -2.43 8.06
N GLY A 54 -0.08 -2.69 9.35
CA GLY A 54 0.94 -2.22 10.27
C GLY A 54 2.27 -2.96 10.10
N VAL A 55 3.36 -2.27 10.39
CA VAL A 55 4.71 -2.85 10.40
C VAL A 55 5.06 -3.29 11.81
N GLY A 56 5.45 -4.56 11.93
CA GLY A 56 5.85 -5.15 13.20
C GLY A 56 4.68 -5.44 14.14
N GLU A 57 4.97 -5.51 15.43
CA GLU A 57 3.98 -5.78 16.47
C GLU A 57 3.13 -4.53 16.73
N GLY A 58 1.81 -4.70 16.76
CA GLY A 58 0.88 -3.64 17.10
C GLY A 58 0.74 -3.47 18.63
N CYS A 59 0.46 -2.26 19.05
CA CYS A 59 0.16 -1.94 20.45
C CYS A 59 -1.35 -1.71 20.60
N ASN A 60 -2.00 -2.51 21.46
CA ASN A 60 -3.43 -2.35 21.71
C ASN A 60 -3.66 -1.21 22.72
N ASP A 61 -4.29 -0.14 22.24
CA ASP A 61 -4.68 1.02 23.02
C ASP A 61 -6.19 1.07 23.12
N ASN A 62 -6.73 0.58 24.22
CA ASN A 62 -8.17 0.53 24.52
C ASN A 62 -9.03 -0.07 23.39
N GLY A 63 -8.57 -1.20 22.84
CA GLY A 63 -9.27 -1.91 21.76
C GLY A 63 -8.88 -1.49 20.35
N THR A 64 -8.11 -0.40 20.21
CA THR A 64 -7.55 0.02 18.94
C THR A 64 -6.09 -0.41 18.83
N VAL A 65 -5.75 -1.16 17.80
CA VAL A 65 -4.36 -1.56 17.58
C VAL A 65 -3.64 -0.47 16.80
N LYS A 66 -2.56 0.03 17.37
CA LYS A 66 -1.71 1.07 16.77
C LYS A 66 -0.35 0.50 16.42
N TYR A 67 0.27 1.06 15.41
CA TYR A 67 1.58 0.68 14.89
C TYR A 67 2.51 1.89 14.82
N THR A 68 3.79 1.63 14.73
CA THR A 68 4.80 2.68 14.53
C THR A 68 4.81 3.20 13.10
N SER A 69 4.44 2.36 12.15
CA SER A 69 4.35 2.73 10.74
C SER A 69 3.39 1.79 10.00
N CYS A 70 2.93 2.23 8.83
CA CYS A 70 2.13 1.42 7.93
C CYS A 70 2.90 1.10 6.67
N GLN A 71 2.51 0.02 6.03
CA GLN A 71 2.99 -0.35 4.70
C GLN A 71 1.84 -0.93 3.89
N CYS A 72 2.01 -1.03 2.60
CA CYS A 72 1.08 -1.76 1.76
C CYS A 72 1.15 -3.26 2.05
N LYS A 73 0.02 -3.95 1.98
CA LYS A 73 -0.02 -5.41 2.02
C LYS A 73 0.83 -5.99 0.89
N ALA A 74 1.33 -7.21 1.12
CA ALA A 74 2.08 -7.93 0.09
C ALA A 74 1.30 -7.97 -1.24
N GLY A 75 2.01 -7.73 -2.33
CA GLY A 75 1.42 -7.67 -3.66
C GLY A 75 1.09 -6.25 -4.16
N TYR A 76 0.91 -5.27 -3.28
CA TYR A 76 0.66 -3.89 -3.69
C TYR A 76 1.98 -3.12 -3.78
N SER A 77 2.66 -3.21 -4.90
CA SER A 77 3.99 -2.61 -5.09
C SER A 77 4.17 -1.85 -6.41
N MET A 78 3.19 -1.92 -7.32
CA MET A 78 3.30 -1.34 -8.65
C MET A 78 2.60 0.02 -8.73
N THR A 79 3.24 1.00 -9.32
CA THR A 79 2.63 2.33 -9.52
C THR A 79 1.78 2.42 -10.78
N CYS A 80 1.96 1.51 -11.72
CA CYS A 80 1.20 1.44 -12.99
C CYS A 80 1.13 2.79 -13.74
N THR A 81 2.20 3.56 -13.70
CA THR A 81 2.25 4.91 -14.27
C THR A 81 2.14 4.91 -15.78
N ASP A 82 2.58 3.82 -16.41
CA ASP A 82 2.71 3.78 -17.86
C ASP A 82 1.42 3.33 -18.57
N ILE A 83 0.79 2.28 -18.07
CA ILE A 83 -0.36 1.66 -18.77
C ILE A 83 -1.64 1.71 -17.91
N GLY A 84 -1.47 1.97 -16.65
CA GLY A 84 -2.56 1.96 -15.69
C GLY A 84 -2.80 0.59 -15.04
N PRO A 85 -3.52 0.59 -13.94
CA PRO A 85 -3.83 -0.62 -13.18
C PRO A 85 -4.92 -1.45 -13.85
N VAL A 86 -4.90 -2.76 -13.60
CA VAL A 86 -5.99 -3.66 -14.01
C VAL A 86 -7.28 -3.27 -13.30
N THR A 87 -7.21 -3.00 -12.01
CA THR A 87 -8.35 -2.57 -11.20
C THR A 87 -8.05 -1.22 -10.53
N PRO A 88 -8.52 -0.10 -11.11
CA PRO A 88 -8.18 1.24 -10.61
C PRO A 88 -8.67 1.56 -9.19
N SER A 89 -9.71 0.87 -8.74
CA SER A 89 -10.29 1.04 -7.40
C SER A 89 -9.57 0.23 -6.32
N ASP A 90 -8.75 -0.74 -6.71
CA ASP A 90 -8.03 -1.62 -5.79
C ASP A 90 -6.56 -1.21 -5.70
N TYR A 91 -6.25 -0.38 -4.74
CA TYR A 91 -4.92 0.17 -4.51
C TYR A 91 -4.59 0.28 -3.04
N CYS A 92 -3.32 0.45 -2.74
CA CYS A 92 -2.83 0.89 -1.45
C CYS A 92 -2.28 2.31 -1.60
N LEU A 93 -2.72 3.24 -0.76
CA LEU A 93 -2.23 4.62 -0.79
C LEU A 93 -1.17 4.82 0.28
N MET A 94 0.05 5.14 -0.13
CA MET A 94 1.15 5.47 0.78
C MET A 94 1.85 6.75 0.33
N ASN A 95 1.98 7.71 1.24
CA ASN A 95 2.64 9.00 0.97
C ASN A 95 2.12 9.72 -0.29
N GLY A 96 0.82 9.64 -0.54
CA GLY A 96 0.19 10.23 -1.73
C GLY A 96 0.36 9.42 -3.02
N ILE A 97 1.05 8.28 -2.97
CA ILE A 97 1.27 7.40 -4.12
C ILE A 97 0.35 6.19 -4.01
N LYS A 98 -0.32 5.85 -5.11
CA LYS A 98 -1.12 4.63 -5.22
C LYS A 98 -0.27 3.49 -5.71
N TYR A 99 -0.30 2.39 -4.97
CA TYR A 99 0.34 1.13 -5.33
C TYR A 99 -0.73 0.09 -5.64
N TYR A 100 -0.57 -0.60 -6.73
CA TYR A 100 -1.50 -1.61 -7.24
C TYR A 100 -0.87 -3.00 -7.19
N ASN A 101 -1.72 -4.01 -7.18
CA ASN A 101 -1.28 -5.40 -7.23
C ASN A 101 -0.98 -5.88 -8.65
N ASN A 102 -1.56 -5.24 -9.65
CA ASN A 102 -1.36 -5.62 -11.04
C ASN A 102 -1.56 -4.43 -11.99
N CYS A 103 -0.67 -4.31 -12.95
CA CYS A 103 -0.77 -3.35 -14.04
C CYS A 103 -1.23 -4.04 -15.31
N LYS A 104 -1.94 -3.31 -16.15
CA LYS A 104 -2.26 -3.80 -17.49
C LYS A 104 -0.97 -4.13 -18.22
N THR A 105 -0.98 -5.23 -18.92
CA THR A 105 0.12 -5.61 -19.81
C THR A 105 -0.26 -5.31 -21.23
N CYS A 106 0.69 -4.78 -21.99
CA CYS A 106 0.57 -4.70 -23.42
C CYS A 106 1.08 -6.00 -24.02
N GLU A 107 0.21 -6.76 -24.60
CA GLU A 107 0.63 -7.91 -25.38
C GLU A 107 1.03 -7.43 -26.78
N ASN A 108 2.23 -7.76 -27.13
CA ASN A 108 2.81 -7.42 -28.41
C ASN A 108 2.23 -8.32 -29.51
N LYS A 109 1.00 -8.06 -29.92
CA LYS A 109 0.29 -8.88 -30.90
C LYS A 109 -0.01 -8.19 -32.21
N CYS A 110 0.51 -7.01 -32.43
CA CYS A 110 0.35 -6.40 -33.74
C CYS A 110 1.36 -6.97 -34.72
N THR A 111 0.94 -7.96 -35.41
CA THR A 111 1.59 -8.39 -36.62
C THR A 111 1.02 -7.58 -37.79
N LEU A 112 1.71 -7.58 -38.93
CA LEU A 112 1.15 -6.99 -40.17
C LEU A 112 -0.22 -7.59 -40.49
N ASP A 113 -0.48 -8.81 -40.05
CA ASP A 113 -1.76 -9.49 -40.27
C ASP A 113 -2.90 -8.96 -39.42
N SER A 114 -2.59 -8.25 -38.36
CA SER A 114 -3.60 -7.59 -37.51
C SER A 114 -3.96 -6.19 -37.97
N CYS A 115 -3.28 -5.67 -38.98
CA CYS A 115 -3.62 -4.43 -39.64
C CYS A 115 -4.51 -4.67 -40.85
N PRO A 116 -5.46 -3.79 -41.16
CA PRO A 116 -6.27 -3.90 -42.35
C PRO A 116 -5.42 -3.91 -43.62
N ALA A 117 -5.95 -4.55 -44.67
CA ALA A 117 -5.27 -4.63 -45.97
C ALA A 117 -4.95 -3.23 -46.52
N GLY A 118 -3.72 -3.06 -46.95
CA GLY A 118 -3.23 -1.78 -47.48
C GLY A 118 -2.69 -0.79 -46.45
N VAL A 119 -2.66 -1.17 -45.18
CA VAL A 119 -2.10 -0.35 -44.09
C VAL A 119 -0.77 -0.94 -43.64
N SER A 120 0.27 -0.13 -43.65
CA SER A 120 1.57 -0.49 -43.06
C SER A 120 1.54 -0.14 -41.58
N CYS A 121 1.79 -1.11 -40.75
CA CYS A 121 1.90 -0.88 -39.33
C CYS A 121 3.32 -1.07 -38.87
N THR A 122 3.83 -0.14 -38.06
CA THR A 122 5.06 -0.33 -37.30
C THR A 122 4.67 -0.80 -35.91
N GLN A 123 5.31 -1.86 -35.50
CA GLN A 123 5.16 -2.37 -34.16
C GLN A 123 6.23 -1.76 -33.28
N GLU A 124 5.84 -1.04 -32.28
CA GLU A 124 6.74 -0.62 -31.22
C GLU A 124 6.61 -1.59 -30.05
N GLU A 125 7.71 -1.92 -29.44
CA GLU A 125 7.69 -2.70 -28.22
C GLU A 125 6.93 -1.94 -27.14
N CYS A 126 6.20 -2.68 -26.33
CA CYS A 126 5.58 -2.14 -25.15
C CYS A 126 6.68 -1.77 -24.15
N SER A 127 7.14 -0.54 -24.20
CA SER A 127 8.18 -0.03 -23.28
C SER A 127 7.64 0.29 -21.89
N GLY A 128 6.53 -0.31 -21.50
CA GLY A 128 5.84 -0.01 -20.26
C GLY A 128 4.91 1.19 -20.33
N LYS A 129 4.95 1.97 -21.40
CA LYS A 129 4.09 3.16 -21.55
C LYS A 129 2.90 2.93 -22.45
N TYR A 130 3.15 2.35 -23.61
CA TYR A 130 2.11 2.14 -24.61
C TYR A 130 2.37 0.86 -25.36
N CYS A 131 1.32 0.18 -25.71
CA CYS A 131 1.37 -0.71 -26.86
C CYS A 131 1.19 0.14 -28.07
N ALA A 132 2.27 0.59 -28.65
CA ALA A 132 2.19 1.40 -29.82
C ALA A 132 2.28 0.54 -31.07
N VAL A 133 1.26 0.60 -31.86
CA VAL A 133 1.33 0.18 -33.22
C VAL A 133 1.08 1.42 -34.06
N GLY A 134 2.10 1.87 -34.69
CA GLY A 134 1.98 2.91 -35.69
C GLY A 134 1.58 2.33 -37.03
N CYS A 135 0.51 2.77 -37.61
CA CYS A 135 0.23 2.53 -39.00
C CYS A 135 0.80 3.68 -39.82
N ALA A 136 1.47 3.36 -40.91
CA ALA A 136 2.21 4.35 -41.71
C ALA A 136 1.34 5.22 -42.65
N VAL A 137 0.09 5.41 -42.33
CA VAL A 137 -0.85 6.22 -43.08
C VAL A 137 -1.63 7.13 -42.16
N ASP A 138 -2.39 8.05 -42.73
CA ASP A 138 -3.18 8.99 -41.98
C ASP A 138 -4.14 8.32 -41.04
N TYR A 139 -3.95 8.59 -39.78
CA TYR A 139 -4.61 7.86 -38.71
C TYR A 139 -5.95 8.45 -38.42
N LYS A 140 -6.94 7.60 -38.43
CA LYS A 140 -8.14 7.84 -37.65
C LYS A 140 -8.02 7.06 -36.38
N ASP A 141 -8.26 7.75 -35.30
CA ASP A 141 -8.47 7.09 -34.03
C ASP A 141 -9.72 6.23 -34.18
N LEU A 142 -9.53 4.95 -34.21
CA LEU A 142 -10.63 4.03 -34.16
C LEU A 142 -10.99 3.84 -32.71
N ASP A 143 -12.22 4.12 -32.36
CA ASP A 143 -12.72 3.81 -31.03
C ASP A 143 -12.29 2.42 -30.61
N ASN A 144 -11.82 2.29 -29.43
CA ASN A 144 -11.35 1.07 -28.86
C ASN A 144 -9.95 0.59 -29.09
N TYR A 145 -9.09 1.36 -28.98
CA TYR A 145 -7.77 1.25 -29.21
C TYR A 145 -6.97 1.26 -28.03
N TRP A 146 -6.65 0.29 -27.38
CA TRP A 146 -5.95 0.31 -26.18
C TRP A 146 -5.02 -0.75 -25.94
N CYS A 147 -4.18 -0.53 -25.04
CA CYS A 147 -3.47 -1.48 -24.25
C CYS A 147 -4.34 -1.97 -23.12
N ASN A 148 -5.18 -2.88 -23.39
CA ASN A 148 -5.80 -3.74 -22.40
C ASN A 148 -5.64 -5.19 -22.86
N GLY A 149 -4.45 -5.47 -23.38
CA GLY A 149 -4.17 -6.69 -24.08
C GLY A 149 -4.49 -6.65 -25.57
N ALA A 150 -5.02 -5.57 -26.11
CA ALA A 150 -5.29 -5.40 -27.52
C ALA A 150 -4.45 -4.27 -28.09
N LEU A 151 -3.87 -4.51 -29.22
CA LEU A 151 -3.12 -3.54 -29.97
C LEU A 151 -4.03 -2.72 -30.82
N ARG A 152 -3.60 -1.51 -31.11
CA ARG A 152 -4.33 -0.61 -31.93
C ARG A 152 -3.57 -0.14 -33.10
N CYS A 153 -4.22 -0.17 -34.22
CA CYS A 153 -3.81 0.47 -35.42
C CYS A 153 -4.60 1.77 -35.62
N TRP A 154 -3.94 2.83 -35.98
CA TRP A 154 -4.58 4.05 -36.42
C TRP A 154 -4.67 4.05 -37.91
N PHE A 155 -5.75 4.57 -38.39
CA PHE A 155 -5.96 4.80 -39.82
C PHE A 155 -6.18 6.28 -40.09
N LYS A 156 -5.69 6.72 -41.16
CA LYS A 156 -6.06 8.04 -41.67
C LYS A 156 -7.48 8.08 -42.15
#